data_bc236020d9aee011ef96b139abf0dbdf
#
_entry.id   bc236020d9aee011ef96b139abf0dbdf
#
_cell.length_a   1.000
_cell.length_b   1.000
_cell.length_c   1.000
_cell.angle_alpha   90.00
_cell.angle_beta   90.00
_cell.angle_gamma   90.00
#
_symmetry.space_group_name_H-M   'P 1'
#
loop_
_entity.id
_entity.type
_entity.pdbx_description
1 polymer ?
#
loop_
_entity_poly.entity_id
_entity_poly.type
_entity_poly.pdbx_seq_one_letter_code
_entity_poly.pdbx_strand_id
1 'polypeptide(L)'
;MPKIYRVMKEDGDKPLLGETASALGVRVPRDIIPGADNVVSPDSNGMSVTPSIAALIRMPARMVPIRLKPFVPGAAGNDDLFAWSMGQGKWAANGEPLAPGLQLRPDPTDDQHGFVEPNVAMLLDEYRAAIAATRNLWQVDEA
;
A
#
# COMPACT_ATOMS: atom_id res chain seq x y z
N MET A 1 -3.93 -2.81 14.75
CA MET A 1 -3.24 -2.43 13.51
C MET A 1 -4.27 -1.86 12.54
N PRO A 2 -4.07 -0.68 11.99
CA PRO A 2 -5.05 -0.09 11.07
C PRO A 2 -5.25 -0.98 9.85
N LYS A 3 -6.47 -0.98 9.30
CA LYS A 3 -6.79 -1.72 8.10
C LYS A 3 -6.41 -0.88 6.89
N ILE A 4 -5.58 -1.44 6.02
CA ILE A 4 -5.12 -0.79 4.80
C ILE A 4 -5.47 -1.66 3.60
N TYR A 5 -5.75 -1.00 2.47
CA TYR A 5 -6.07 -1.63 1.20
C TYR A 5 -5.07 -1.22 0.13
N ARG A 6 -4.79 -2.13 -0.78
CA ARG A 6 -3.95 -1.87 -1.94
C ARG A 6 -4.34 -2.80 -3.08
N VAL A 7 -4.35 -2.29 -4.31
CA VAL A 7 -4.54 -3.13 -5.50
C VAL A 7 -3.19 -3.73 -5.89
N MET A 8 -3.15 -5.05 -5.97
CA MET A 8 -1.93 -5.78 -6.34
C MET A 8 -2.28 -7.02 -7.16
N LYS A 9 -1.35 -7.44 -8.00
CA LYS A 9 -1.40 -8.75 -8.65
C LYS A 9 -1.12 -9.84 -7.63
N GLU A 10 -1.53 -11.05 -7.94
CA GLU A 10 -1.22 -12.21 -7.09
C GLU A 10 -0.04 -13.01 -7.62
N ASP A 11 0.60 -13.72 -6.69
CA ASP A 11 1.58 -14.76 -6.96
C ASP A 11 1.25 -15.93 -6.04
N GLY A 12 0.62 -16.95 -6.60
CA GLY A 12 -0.05 -17.95 -5.80
C GLY A 12 -1.28 -17.37 -5.12
N ASP A 13 -1.42 -17.53 -3.82
CA ASP A 13 -2.50 -16.98 -3.01
C ASP A 13 -2.07 -15.74 -2.21
N LYS A 14 -0.95 -15.12 -2.56
CA LYS A 14 -0.35 -13.98 -1.89
C LYS A 14 -0.09 -12.84 -2.86
N PRO A 15 0.10 -11.60 -2.38
CA PRO A 15 0.46 -10.50 -3.25
C PRO A 15 1.79 -10.74 -3.95
N LEU A 16 1.88 -10.30 -5.20
CA LEU A 16 3.13 -10.30 -5.95
C LEU A 16 4.13 -9.33 -5.31
N LEU A 17 5.33 -9.82 -5.00
CA LEU A 17 6.42 -8.96 -4.56
C LEU A 17 7.05 -8.26 -5.76
N GLY A 18 7.41 -6.99 -5.61
CA GLY A 18 8.09 -6.27 -6.68
C GLY A 18 8.11 -4.77 -6.50
N GLU A 19 8.55 -4.09 -7.54
CA GLU A 19 8.79 -2.65 -7.56
C GLU A 19 7.86 -1.93 -8.54
N THR A 20 6.65 -2.44 -8.73
CA THR A 20 5.63 -1.86 -9.61
C THR A 20 4.46 -1.31 -8.80
N ALA A 21 3.61 -0.51 -9.45
CA ALA A 21 2.42 0.05 -8.81
C ALA A 21 1.42 -1.02 -8.35
N SER A 22 1.46 -2.21 -8.95
CA SER A 22 0.54 -3.33 -8.66
C SER A 22 1.24 -4.50 -7.96
N ALA A 23 2.30 -4.22 -7.23
CA ALA A 23 3.02 -5.20 -6.43
C ALA A 23 3.15 -4.75 -4.98
N LEU A 24 3.50 -5.68 -4.11
CA LEU A 24 3.86 -5.38 -2.73
C LEU A 24 5.31 -4.91 -2.68
N GLY A 25 5.49 -3.59 -2.60
CA GLY A 25 6.80 -2.97 -2.64
C GLY A 25 6.72 -1.49 -3.00
N VAL A 26 7.85 -0.89 -3.25
CA VAL A 26 7.97 0.53 -3.59
C VAL A 26 8.77 0.73 -4.87
N ARG A 27 8.38 1.75 -5.62
CA ARG A 27 9.14 2.25 -6.76
C ARG A 27 10.04 3.39 -6.30
N VAL A 28 11.29 3.39 -6.75
CA VAL A 28 12.25 4.46 -6.49
C VAL A 28 12.54 5.17 -7.82
N PRO A 29 12.46 6.49 -7.92
CA PRO A 29 12.17 7.49 -6.87
C PRO A 29 10.68 7.83 -6.68
N ARG A 30 9.78 7.12 -7.34
CA ARG A 30 8.37 7.53 -7.48
C ARG A 30 7.58 7.45 -6.17
N ASP A 31 7.73 6.35 -5.43
CA ASP A 31 7.01 6.15 -4.17
C ASP A 31 7.80 6.66 -2.98
N ILE A 32 9.12 6.58 -3.06
CA ILE A 32 10.03 7.05 -2.01
C ILE A 32 11.35 7.49 -2.64
N ILE A 33 11.94 8.54 -2.08
CA ILE A 33 13.24 9.06 -2.53
C ILE A 33 14.25 8.84 -1.40
N PRO A 34 15.19 7.88 -1.57
CA PRO A 34 16.26 7.69 -0.58
C PRO A 34 17.14 8.91 -0.48
N GLY A 35 17.59 9.19 0.73
CA GLY A 35 18.63 10.18 0.99
C GLY A 35 20.03 9.62 0.79
N ALA A 36 21.02 10.30 1.38
CA ALA A 36 22.40 9.85 1.35
C ALA A 36 22.52 8.41 1.87
N ASP A 37 23.42 7.62 1.26
CA ASP A 37 23.69 6.22 1.62
C ASP A 37 22.46 5.31 1.50
N ASN A 38 21.50 5.62 0.63
CA ASN A 38 20.24 4.87 0.46
C ASN A 38 19.42 4.74 1.75
N VAL A 39 19.44 5.75 2.60
CA VAL A 39 18.64 5.79 3.82
C VAL A 39 17.25 6.36 3.51
N VAL A 40 16.22 5.67 3.96
CA VAL A 40 14.83 6.14 3.94
C VAL A 40 14.38 6.45 5.36
N SER A 41 13.50 7.44 5.50
CA SER A 41 13.08 7.96 6.80
C SER A 41 11.57 8.15 6.85
N PRO A 42 10.96 8.25 8.04
CA PRO A 42 9.59 8.73 8.17
C PRO A 42 9.42 10.07 7.44
N ASP A 43 8.22 10.33 6.93
CA ASP A 43 7.87 11.51 6.15
C ASP A 43 8.53 11.63 4.76
N SER A 44 9.10 10.53 4.27
CA SER A 44 9.70 10.48 2.92
C SER A 44 8.77 9.82 1.89
N ASN A 45 7.48 9.72 2.18
CA ASN A 45 6.48 8.95 1.44
C ASN A 45 6.70 7.43 1.63
N GLY A 46 6.24 6.61 0.70
CA GLY A 46 6.35 5.17 0.82
C GLY A 46 5.31 4.47 -0.05
N MET A 47 5.05 3.21 0.25
CA MET A 47 4.07 2.42 -0.47
C MET A 47 2.66 2.99 -0.23
N SER A 48 1.95 3.31 -1.31
CA SER A 48 0.60 3.90 -1.25
C SER A 48 -0.45 2.88 -0.84
N VAL A 49 -1.34 3.30 0.07
CA VAL A 49 -2.47 2.49 0.53
C VAL A 49 -3.70 3.38 0.70
N THR A 50 -4.88 2.75 0.79
CA THR A 50 -6.15 3.44 1.00
C THR A 50 -6.90 2.84 2.19
N PRO A 51 -7.84 3.61 2.82
CA PRO A 51 -8.57 3.13 3.99
C PRO A 51 -9.74 2.19 3.66
N SER A 52 -10.17 2.12 2.40
CA SER A 52 -11.34 1.34 2.00
C SER A 52 -11.33 1.03 0.52
N ILE A 53 -12.19 0.11 0.09
CA ILE A 53 -12.39 -0.15 -1.34
C ILE A 53 -12.96 1.08 -2.05
N ALA A 54 -13.90 1.79 -1.43
CA ALA A 54 -14.46 3.00 -2.02
C ALA A 54 -13.41 4.08 -2.30
N ALA A 55 -12.35 4.14 -1.51
CA ALA A 55 -11.24 5.08 -1.71
C ALA A 55 -10.41 4.78 -2.97
N LEU A 56 -10.53 3.58 -3.53
CA LEU A 56 -9.87 3.23 -4.80
C LEU A 56 -10.35 4.08 -5.97
N ILE A 57 -11.45 4.81 -5.82
CA ILE A 57 -11.91 5.77 -6.83
C ILE A 57 -10.86 6.86 -7.13
N ARG A 58 -9.91 7.08 -6.22
CA ARG A 58 -8.77 7.99 -6.41
C ARG A 58 -7.73 7.46 -7.39
N MET A 59 -7.75 6.16 -7.67
CA MET A 59 -6.82 5.53 -8.60
C MET A 59 -7.31 5.68 -10.05
N PRO A 60 -6.39 5.63 -11.03
CA PRO A 60 -6.81 5.52 -12.43
C PRO A 60 -7.72 4.31 -12.63
N ALA A 61 -8.84 4.50 -13.34
CA ALA A 61 -9.86 3.46 -13.51
C ALA A 61 -9.29 2.14 -14.06
N ARG A 62 -8.27 2.22 -14.92
CA ARG A 62 -7.59 1.04 -15.48
C ARG A 62 -6.81 0.22 -14.45
N MET A 63 -6.52 0.79 -13.28
CA MET A 63 -5.78 0.13 -12.21
C MET A 63 -6.70 -0.53 -11.19
N VAL A 64 -8.02 -0.35 -11.31
CA VAL A 64 -9.02 -0.91 -10.39
C VAL A 64 -9.73 -2.06 -11.10
N PRO A 65 -9.75 -3.28 -10.53
CA PRO A 65 -10.40 -4.41 -11.18
C PRO A 65 -11.85 -4.11 -11.57
N ILE A 66 -12.24 -4.50 -12.78
CA ILE A 66 -13.59 -4.20 -13.32
C ILE A 66 -14.70 -4.81 -12.45
N ARG A 67 -14.47 -5.93 -11.78
CA ARG A 67 -15.44 -6.56 -10.88
C ARG A 67 -15.75 -5.71 -9.64
N LEU A 68 -14.93 -4.69 -9.33
CA LEU A 68 -15.18 -3.75 -8.25
C LEU A 68 -16.05 -2.56 -8.68
N LYS A 69 -16.54 -2.56 -9.91
CA LYS A 69 -17.38 -1.49 -10.44
C LYS A 69 -18.59 -1.14 -9.56
N PRO A 70 -19.25 -2.09 -8.86
CA PRO A 70 -20.31 -1.74 -7.92
C PRO A 70 -19.86 -0.83 -6.77
N PHE A 71 -18.61 -0.88 -6.39
CA PHE A 71 -18.03 -0.08 -5.30
C PHE A 71 -17.22 1.11 -5.82
N VAL A 72 -16.63 0.97 -7.00
CA VAL A 72 -15.78 1.99 -7.63
C VAL A 72 -16.29 2.22 -9.05
N PRO A 73 -17.24 3.15 -9.24
CA PRO A 73 -17.77 3.45 -10.57
C PRO A 73 -16.63 3.84 -11.52
N GLY A 74 -16.67 3.30 -12.72
CA GLY A 74 -15.61 3.55 -13.71
C GLY A 74 -14.45 2.57 -13.68
N ALA A 75 -14.41 1.64 -12.71
CA ALA A 75 -13.37 0.61 -12.68
C ALA A 75 -13.31 -0.13 -14.02
N ALA A 76 -12.11 -0.28 -14.58
CA ALA A 76 -11.88 -0.84 -15.90
C ALA A 76 -10.59 -1.68 -15.99
N GLY A 77 -10.03 -2.06 -14.84
CA GLY A 77 -8.80 -2.85 -14.78
C GLY A 77 -9.03 -4.33 -15.05
N ASN A 78 -7.94 -5.05 -15.18
CA ASN A 78 -7.91 -6.47 -15.55
C ASN A 78 -8.28 -7.39 -14.38
N ASP A 79 -8.61 -8.64 -14.71
CA ASP A 79 -8.94 -9.67 -13.73
C ASP A 79 -7.70 -10.19 -12.97
N ASP A 80 -6.48 -9.86 -13.41
CA ASP A 80 -5.25 -10.20 -12.69
C ASP A 80 -4.91 -9.23 -11.56
N LEU A 81 -5.70 -8.16 -11.38
CA LEU A 81 -5.59 -7.23 -10.26
C LEU A 81 -6.63 -7.59 -9.20
N PHE A 82 -6.21 -7.52 -7.93
CA PHE A 82 -7.09 -7.78 -6.78
C PHE A 82 -6.97 -6.65 -5.78
N ALA A 83 -8.04 -6.40 -5.03
CA ALA A 83 -7.97 -5.55 -3.84
C ALA A 83 -7.59 -6.42 -2.65
N TRP A 84 -6.50 -6.07 -2.01
CA TRP A 84 -5.97 -6.77 -0.84
C TRP A 84 -6.08 -5.87 0.38
N SER A 85 -6.25 -6.47 1.55
CA SER A 85 -6.19 -5.75 2.81
C SER A 85 -5.34 -6.47 3.84
N MET A 86 -4.82 -5.69 4.79
CA MET A 86 -4.25 -6.22 6.03
C MET A 86 -4.64 -5.30 7.18
N GLY A 87 -4.63 -5.84 8.41
CA GLY A 87 -5.04 -5.08 9.59
C GLY A 87 -6.55 -5.05 9.79
N GLN A 88 -7.01 -4.44 10.88
CA GLN A 88 -8.43 -4.44 11.28
C GLN A 88 -8.91 -3.14 11.91
N GLY A 89 -8.02 -2.25 12.30
CA GLY A 89 -8.35 -1.02 13.00
C GLY A 89 -8.73 0.13 12.09
N LYS A 90 -9.17 1.22 12.68
CA LYS A 90 -9.38 2.47 11.95
C LYS A 90 -8.07 3.22 11.79
N TRP A 91 -8.02 4.10 10.80
CA TRP A 91 -6.90 5.01 10.61
C TRP A 91 -6.92 6.13 11.65
N ALA A 92 -5.75 6.46 12.20
CA ALA A 92 -5.57 7.63 13.05
C ALA A 92 -4.95 8.78 12.27
N ALA A 93 -5.05 9.99 12.82
CA ALA A 93 -4.47 11.19 12.23
C ALA A 93 -2.94 11.18 12.22
N ASN A 94 -2.32 10.47 13.16
CA ASN A 94 -0.87 10.32 13.28
C ASN A 94 -0.45 8.91 12.93
N GLY A 95 0.85 8.72 12.64
CA GLY A 95 1.41 7.43 12.29
C GLY A 95 1.09 6.35 13.32
N GLU A 96 0.59 5.22 12.86
CA GLU A 96 0.29 4.05 13.69
C GLU A 96 1.20 2.89 13.32
N PRO A 97 1.64 2.11 14.32
CA PRO A 97 2.40 0.90 14.05
C PRO A 97 1.64 -0.06 13.14
N LEU A 98 2.30 -0.58 12.14
CA LEU A 98 1.79 -1.64 11.28
C LEU A 98 2.49 -2.95 11.63
N ALA A 99 3.39 -3.41 10.80
CA ALA A 99 4.23 -4.56 11.04
C ALA A 99 5.61 -4.06 11.53
N PRO A 100 6.51 -4.96 11.97
CA PRO A 100 7.83 -4.54 12.42
C PRO A 100 8.56 -3.65 11.40
N GLY A 101 9.06 -2.51 11.85
CA GLY A 101 9.76 -1.53 11.04
C GLY A 101 8.88 -0.57 10.26
N LEU A 102 7.56 -0.74 10.28
CA LEU A 102 6.63 0.01 9.45
C LEU A 102 5.57 0.73 10.28
N GLN A 103 5.09 1.85 9.75
CA GLN A 103 3.95 2.59 10.29
C GLN A 103 3.08 3.14 9.16
N LEU A 104 1.82 3.41 9.47
CA LEU A 104 0.91 4.11 8.58
C LEU A 104 1.00 5.62 8.84
N ARG A 105 1.20 6.40 7.78
CA ARG A 105 1.05 7.85 7.83
C ARG A 105 -0.05 8.26 6.86
N PRO A 106 -1.23 8.68 7.36
CA PRO A 106 -2.27 9.24 6.49
C PRO A 106 -1.73 10.46 5.73
N ASP A 107 -2.14 10.58 4.46
CA ASP A 107 -1.78 11.73 3.64
C ASP A 107 -2.48 12.98 4.19
N PRO A 108 -1.75 14.04 4.58
CA PRO A 108 -2.38 15.23 5.15
C PRO A 108 -3.24 16.00 4.15
N THR A 109 -3.10 15.74 2.84
CA THR A 109 -3.85 16.42 1.79
C THR A 109 -4.98 15.58 1.21
N ASP A 110 -5.09 14.30 1.57
CA ASP A 110 -6.11 13.39 1.06
C ASP A 110 -6.43 12.31 2.09
N ASP A 111 -7.58 12.39 2.74
CA ASP A 111 -8.02 11.45 3.76
C ASP A 111 -8.35 10.05 3.21
N GLN A 112 -8.36 9.88 1.91
CA GLN A 112 -8.57 8.61 1.22
C GLN A 112 -7.25 7.96 0.78
N HIS A 113 -6.13 8.46 1.27
CA HIS A 113 -4.80 8.00 0.89
C HIS A 113 -3.84 8.03 2.07
N GLY A 114 -2.89 7.13 2.08
CA GLY A 114 -1.82 7.11 3.06
C GLY A 114 -0.60 6.35 2.55
N PHE A 115 0.42 6.30 3.40
CA PHE A 115 1.69 5.67 3.08
C PHE A 115 2.06 4.64 4.15
N VAL A 116 2.52 3.49 3.71
CA VAL A 116 3.27 2.57 4.57
C VAL A 116 4.72 3.02 4.51
N GLU A 117 5.22 3.56 5.60
CA GLU A 117 6.54 4.18 5.66
C GLU A 117 7.41 3.49 6.71
N PRO A 118 8.75 3.68 6.64
CA PRO A 118 9.61 3.22 7.72
C PRO A 118 9.27 3.97 9.01
N ASN A 119 9.28 3.28 10.14
CA ASN A 119 9.00 3.92 11.43
C ASN A 119 10.21 4.58 12.07
N VAL A 120 11.40 4.32 11.53
CA VAL A 120 12.68 4.97 11.87
C VAL A 120 13.51 5.05 10.59
N ALA A 121 14.55 5.86 10.59
CA ALA A 121 15.50 5.88 9.49
C ALA A 121 16.14 4.50 9.33
N MET A 122 16.18 3.98 8.11
CA MET A 122 16.73 2.67 7.80
C MET A 122 17.24 2.62 6.35
N LEU A 123 18.00 1.62 5.99
CA LEU A 123 18.40 1.41 4.61
C LEU A 123 17.18 1.05 3.74
N LEU A 124 17.19 1.47 2.48
CA LEU A 124 16.15 1.13 1.52
C LEU A 124 15.90 -0.38 1.45
N ASP A 125 16.96 -1.19 1.46
CA ASP A 125 16.81 -2.65 1.42
C ASP A 125 16.15 -3.20 2.69
N GLU A 126 16.39 -2.60 3.84
CA GLU A 126 15.72 -2.96 5.09
C GLU A 126 14.23 -2.62 5.03
N TYR A 127 13.89 -1.45 4.47
CA TYR A 127 12.51 -1.05 4.28
C TYR A 127 11.78 -1.99 3.31
N ARG A 128 12.40 -2.32 2.19
CA ARG A 128 11.83 -3.28 1.23
C ARG A 128 11.62 -4.65 1.86
N ALA A 129 12.57 -5.11 2.67
CA ALA A 129 12.45 -6.38 3.39
C ALA A 129 11.32 -6.33 4.41
N ALA A 130 11.13 -5.22 5.11
CA ALA A 130 10.03 -5.04 6.06
C ALA A 130 8.66 -5.12 5.36
N ILE A 131 8.52 -4.48 4.18
CA ILE A 131 7.30 -4.59 3.38
C ILE A 131 7.08 -6.03 2.93
N ALA A 132 8.10 -6.68 2.39
CA ALA A 132 8.00 -8.06 1.92
C ALA A 132 7.63 -9.02 3.05
N ALA A 133 8.08 -8.76 4.27
CA ALA A 133 7.73 -9.57 5.44
C ALA A 133 6.24 -9.52 5.79
N THR A 134 5.49 -8.52 5.31
CA THR A 134 4.04 -8.44 5.52
C THR A 134 3.24 -9.35 4.58
N ARG A 135 3.88 -10.02 3.62
CA ARG A 135 3.20 -10.72 2.52
C ARG A 135 2.11 -11.67 3.00
N ASN A 136 2.36 -12.40 4.07
CA ASN A 136 1.40 -13.37 4.62
C ASN A 136 0.25 -12.73 5.41
N LEU A 137 0.32 -11.43 5.69
CA LEU A 137 -0.76 -10.72 6.39
C LEU A 137 -1.84 -10.22 5.44
N TRP A 138 -1.54 -10.11 4.16
CA TRP A 138 -2.48 -9.62 3.16
C TRP A 138 -3.42 -10.72 2.71
N GLN A 139 -4.68 -10.35 2.51
CA GLN A 139 -5.71 -11.24 1.97
C GLN A 139 -6.57 -10.47 0.98
N VAL A 140 -7.10 -11.17 -0.02
CA VAL A 140 -8.05 -10.58 -0.96
C VAL A 140 -9.30 -10.15 -0.20
N ASP A 141 -9.70 -8.91 -0.40
CA ASP A 141 -10.82 -8.28 0.32
C ASP A 141 -11.53 -7.34 -0.64
N GLU A 142 -12.55 -7.86 -1.31
CA GLU A 142 -13.26 -7.17 -2.38
C GLU A 142 -14.74 -6.96 -2.07
N ALA A 143 -15.09 -7.13 -0.83
CA ALA A 143 -16.49 -6.95 -0.40
C ALA A 143 -16.75 -5.57 0.22
#